data_bc6407cf584d463cc9a6ba165ef57749
#
_entry.id   bc6407cf584d463cc9a6ba165ef57749
#
_cell.length_a   1.000
_cell.length_b   1.000
_cell.length_c   1.000
_cell.angle_alpha   90.00
_cell.angle_beta   90.00
_cell.angle_gamma   90.00
#
_symmetry.space_group_name_H-M   'P 1'
#
loop_
_entity.id
_entity.type
_entity.pdbx_description
1 polymer ?
#
loop_
_entity_poly.entity_id
_entity_poly.type
_entity_poly.pdbx_seq_one_letter_code
_entity_poly.pdbx_strand_id
1 'polypeptide(L)'
;MTCAKTAMRAVAVPGLLILLMFASVLSLLIGAKPLPFGVITDALSGRCQSADCTIVLDARLPRTLAGLLAGGALGLAGALMQTLTRNPLADPGILGVNSGASFAIVLGAALLGFSSPQEQLMMAFSGALAASLLVAFTGSQGGGQLSPVRLTLAGVALGAVLEGLSSGIALLNPDVYDQLRFWQAGSLDIRTLHTLKVVLLPVLIAGAVALGLSRSLNSLSLGADTATALGSRVARTQLIGLLAIAVLSGSATAIVGPIAFIGLMMPHMARWLVGADHRWSLPVTLLATPALLLFADILGRLLVPGELRVSVVSAFIGAPVLIWLVRRQPKGAAR
;
A
#
# COMPACT_ATOMS: atom_id res chain seq x y z
N MET A 1 -22.58 -8.62 23.61
CA MET A 1 -21.47 -8.14 22.74
C MET A 1 -21.82 -8.01 21.26
N THR A 2 -22.85 -8.68 20.74
CA THR A 2 -23.24 -8.64 19.31
C THR A 2 -23.90 -7.32 18.88
N CYS A 3 -24.77 -6.75 19.69
CA CYS A 3 -25.52 -5.51 19.34
C CYS A 3 -24.60 -4.27 19.22
N ALA A 4 -23.61 -4.13 20.10
CA ALA A 4 -22.64 -3.02 20.05
C ALA A 4 -21.75 -3.07 18.79
N LYS A 5 -21.35 -4.27 18.34
CA LYS A 5 -20.56 -4.44 17.12
C LYS A 5 -21.39 -4.15 15.86
N THR A 6 -22.66 -4.46 15.85
CA THR A 6 -23.56 -4.15 14.72
C THR A 6 -23.78 -2.65 14.59
N ALA A 7 -24.02 -1.94 15.68
CA ALA A 7 -24.12 -0.49 15.68
C ALA A 7 -22.80 0.17 15.24
N MET A 8 -21.66 -0.34 15.71
CA MET A 8 -20.34 0.17 15.33
C MET A 8 -20.03 -0.03 13.83
N ARG A 9 -20.45 -1.15 13.23
CA ARG A 9 -20.33 -1.41 11.78
C ARG A 9 -21.14 -0.43 10.94
N ALA A 10 -22.36 -0.12 11.37
CA ALA A 10 -23.23 0.82 10.68
C ALA A 10 -22.69 2.27 10.68
N VAL A 11 -21.93 2.65 11.70
CA VAL A 11 -21.37 4.01 11.84
C VAL A 11 -19.94 4.10 11.28
N ALA A 12 -19.16 3.01 11.33
CA ALA A 12 -17.75 3.02 10.96
C ALA A 12 -17.53 3.37 9.48
N VAL A 13 -18.29 2.77 8.57
CA VAL A 13 -18.12 3.01 7.13
C VAL A 13 -18.49 4.44 6.75
N PRO A 14 -19.67 4.98 7.11
CA PRO A 14 -20.01 6.38 6.86
C PRO A 14 -19.04 7.36 7.52
N GLY A 15 -18.66 7.09 8.78
CA GLY A 15 -17.70 7.95 9.49
C GLY A 15 -16.34 8.00 8.84
N LEU A 16 -15.81 6.85 8.37
CA LEU A 16 -14.55 6.80 7.65
C LEU A 16 -14.65 7.44 6.25
N LEU A 17 -15.80 7.33 5.60
CA LEU A 17 -16.01 8.03 4.33
C LEU A 17 -15.95 9.56 4.52
N ILE A 18 -16.62 10.07 5.54
CA ILE A 18 -16.56 11.50 5.90
C ILE A 18 -15.12 11.91 6.25
N LEU A 19 -14.42 11.09 7.04
CA LEU A 19 -13.02 11.33 7.39
C LEU A 19 -12.11 11.35 6.16
N LEU A 20 -12.30 10.43 5.22
CA LEU A 20 -11.54 10.37 3.98
C LEU A 20 -11.82 11.57 3.07
N MET A 21 -13.10 11.98 2.95
CA MET A 21 -13.48 13.20 2.23
C MET A 21 -12.83 14.43 2.86
N PHE A 22 -12.89 14.54 4.19
CA PHE A 22 -12.24 15.62 4.93
C PHE A 22 -10.72 15.65 4.74
N ALA A 23 -10.04 14.48 4.83
CA ALA A 23 -8.60 14.37 4.57
C ALA A 23 -8.25 14.77 3.12
N SER A 24 -9.09 14.39 2.15
CA SER A 24 -8.90 14.75 0.74
C SER A 24 -9.03 16.25 0.51
N VAL A 25 -10.03 16.88 1.10
CA VAL A 25 -10.21 18.35 1.03
C VAL A 25 -9.04 19.05 1.72
N LEU A 26 -8.63 18.62 2.90
CA LEU A 26 -7.45 19.18 3.59
C LEU A 26 -6.17 19.03 2.77
N SER A 27 -5.98 17.89 2.09
CA SER A 27 -4.81 17.65 1.23
C SER A 27 -4.75 18.63 0.05
N LEU A 28 -5.92 19.06 -0.45
CA LEU A 28 -6.00 20.10 -1.50
C LEU A 28 -5.80 21.52 -0.94
N LEU A 29 -6.22 21.79 0.29
CA LEU A 29 -6.11 23.11 0.93
C LEU A 29 -4.69 23.37 1.46
N ILE A 30 -4.08 22.39 2.11
CA ILE A 30 -2.82 22.53 2.84
C ILE A 30 -1.63 22.20 1.94
N GLY A 31 -0.64 23.08 1.91
CA GLY A 31 0.62 22.92 1.20
C GLY A 31 1.56 24.08 1.52
N ALA A 32 2.73 24.16 0.87
CA ALA A 32 3.72 25.23 1.07
C ALA A 32 3.13 26.65 0.88
N LYS A 33 2.17 26.80 -0.04
CA LYS A 33 1.40 28.04 -0.20
C LYS A 33 -0.05 27.80 0.26
N PRO A 34 -0.58 28.55 1.25
CA PRO A 34 -1.99 28.44 1.60
C PRO A 34 -2.85 28.97 0.44
N LEU A 35 -3.85 28.16 0.03
CA LEU A 35 -4.78 28.54 -1.03
C LEU A 35 -6.19 28.72 -0.46
N PRO A 36 -6.92 29.78 -0.85
CA PRO A 36 -8.31 29.94 -0.44
C PRO A 36 -9.21 28.86 -1.09
N PHE A 37 -10.27 28.49 -0.39
CA PHE A 37 -11.19 27.44 -0.85
C PHE A 37 -11.79 27.73 -2.25
N GLY A 38 -12.05 29.02 -2.55
CA GLY A 38 -12.54 29.45 -3.87
C GLY A 38 -11.65 29.02 -5.03
N VAL A 39 -10.32 29.09 -4.87
CA VAL A 39 -9.37 28.66 -5.92
C VAL A 39 -9.50 27.17 -6.22
N ILE A 40 -9.77 26.36 -5.19
CA ILE A 40 -9.95 24.91 -5.39
C ILE A 40 -11.24 24.62 -6.17
N THR A 41 -12.35 25.29 -5.81
CA THR A 41 -13.62 25.14 -6.51
C THR A 41 -13.52 25.61 -7.95
N ASP A 42 -12.84 26.72 -8.20
CA ASP A 42 -12.62 27.27 -9.54
C ASP A 42 -11.72 26.36 -10.38
N ALA A 43 -10.64 25.82 -9.79
CA ALA A 43 -9.75 24.88 -10.45
C ALA A 43 -10.50 23.58 -10.87
N LEU A 44 -11.28 22.99 -9.95
CA LEU A 44 -12.03 21.76 -10.21
C LEU A 44 -13.20 21.97 -11.19
N SER A 45 -13.77 23.18 -11.25
CA SER A 45 -14.85 23.52 -12.18
C SER A 45 -14.35 23.98 -13.57
N GLY A 46 -13.04 24.04 -13.77
CA GLY A 46 -12.44 24.50 -15.05
C GLY A 46 -12.59 26.00 -15.33
N ARG A 47 -12.96 26.80 -14.31
CA ARG A 47 -13.19 28.25 -14.46
C ARG A 47 -11.95 29.10 -14.12
N CYS A 48 -10.87 28.47 -13.80
CA CYS A 48 -9.72 29.12 -13.22
C CYS A 48 -8.72 29.61 -14.26
N GLN A 49 -8.30 30.87 -14.12
CA GLN A 49 -7.31 31.53 -14.99
C GLN A 49 -6.04 31.99 -14.21
N SER A 50 -5.92 31.64 -12.93
CA SER A 50 -4.80 32.06 -12.09
C SER A 50 -3.71 31.01 -12.01
N ALA A 51 -2.45 31.43 -11.78
CA ALA A 51 -1.32 30.52 -11.52
C ALA A 51 -1.56 29.59 -10.33
N ASP A 52 -2.43 29.97 -9.40
CA ASP A 52 -2.76 29.13 -8.22
C ASP A 52 -3.53 27.88 -8.59
N CYS A 53 -4.23 27.88 -9.73
CA CYS A 53 -4.93 26.69 -10.23
C CYS A 53 -4.00 25.62 -10.75
N THR A 54 -2.88 26.01 -11.35
CA THR A 54 -1.83 25.07 -11.76
C THR A 54 -1.31 24.30 -10.54
N ILE A 55 -1.16 24.99 -9.38
CA ILE A 55 -0.76 24.32 -8.13
C ILE A 55 -1.81 23.27 -7.73
N VAL A 56 -3.10 23.57 -7.86
CA VAL A 56 -4.16 22.63 -7.51
C VAL A 56 -4.18 21.44 -8.48
N LEU A 57 -4.18 21.69 -9.79
CA LEU A 57 -4.40 20.68 -10.82
C LEU A 57 -3.15 19.82 -11.08
N ASP A 58 -1.95 20.41 -11.05
CA ASP A 58 -0.72 19.74 -11.47
C ASP A 58 0.15 19.27 -10.28
N ALA A 59 -0.15 19.74 -9.06
CA ALA A 59 0.58 19.27 -7.88
C ALA A 59 -0.34 18.61 -6.83
N ARG A 60 -1.38 19.31 -6.34
CA ARG A 60 -2.15 18.83 -5.20
C ARG A 60 -3.15 17.73 -5.55
N LEU A 61 -3.83 17.86 -6.69
CA LEU A 61 -4.80 16.86 -7.13
C LEU A 61 -4.11 15.52 -7.45
N PRO A 62 -3.02 15.45 -8.26
CA PRO A 62 -2.30 14.21 -8.48
C PRO A 62 -1.78 13.58 -7.19
N ARG A 63 -1.24 14.38 -6.27
CA ARG A 63 -0.75 13.96 -4.96
C ARG A 63 -1.86 13.35 -4.08
N THR A 64 -3.03 13.99 -4.03
CA THR A 64 -4.19 13.49 -3.29
C THR A 64 -4.70 12.19 -3.87
N LEU A 65 -4.83 12.11 -5.20
CA LEU A 65 -5.25 10.88 -5.89
C LEU A 65 -4.25 9.74 -5.72
N ALA A 66 -2.95 10.04 -5.73
CA ALA A 66 -1.90 9.07 -5.41
C ALA A 66 -2.04 8.50 -4.00
N GLY A 67 -2.32 9.38 -3.02
CA GLY A 67 -2.58 8.96 -1.64
C GLY A 67 -3.81 8.08 -1.49
N LEU A 68 -4.89 8.37 -2.24
CA LEU A 68 -6.11 7.56 -2.27
C LEU A 68 -5.84 6.17 -2.87
N LEU A 69 -5.19 6.12 -4.03
CA LEU A 69 -4.90 4.86 -4.74
C LEU A 69 -3.89 4.01 -3.98
N ALA A 70 -2.74 4.58 -3.62
CA ALA A 70 -1.69 3.85 -2.92
C ALA A 70 -2.12 3.42 -1.51
N GLY A 71 -2.82 4.30 -0.78
CA GLY A 71 -3.36 3.97 0.54
C GLY A 71 -4.35 2.82 0.49
N GLY A 72 -5.33 2.86 -0.41
CA GLY A 72 -6.29 1.79 -0.61
C GLY A 72 -5.63 0.47 -1.01
N ALA A 73 -4.67 0.53 -1.94
CA ALA A 73 -3.93 -0.63 -2.41
C ALA A 73 -3.07 -1.27 -1.31
N LEU A 74 -2.29 -0.48 -0.57
CA LEU A 74 -1.47 -0.97 0.56
C LEU A 74 -2.33 -1.55 1.68
N GLY A 75 -3.45 -0.91 2.00
CA GLY A 75 -4.37 -1.40 3.03
C GLY A 75 -4.96 -2.77 2.66
N LEU A 76 -5.49 -2.92 1.46
CA LEU A 76 -6.02 -4.20 0.99
C LEU A 76 -4.94 -5.28 0.86
N ALA A 77 -3.78 -4.93 0.30
CA ALA A 77 -2.65 -5.86 0.19
C ALA A 77 -2.21 -6.37 1.57
N GLY A 78 -2.12 -5.47 2.56
CA GLY A 78 -1.80 -5.82 3.94
C GLY A 78 -2.84 -6.73 4.57
N ALA A 79 -4.14 -6.44 4.40
CA ALA A 79 -5.22 -7.26 4.92
C ALA A 79 -5.21 -8.68 4.34
N LEU A 80 -5.00 -8.79 3.02
CA LEU A 80 -4.85 -10.07 2.34
C LEU A 80 -3.63 -10.83 2.87
N MET A 81 -2.46 -10.15 2.94
CA MET A 81 -1.21 -10.77 3.37
C MET A 81 -1.32 -11.36 4.78
N GLN A 82 -1.86 -10.59 5.74
CA GLN A 82 -2.09 -11.04 7.11
C GLN A 82 -3.02 -12.25 7.20
N THR A 83 -4.05 -12.29 6.35
CA THR A 83 -5.01 -13.40 6.34
C THR A 83 -4.45 -14.65 5.69
N LEU A 84 -3.78 -14.51 4.54
CA LEU A 84 -3.21 -15.65 3.81
C LEU A 84 -2.07 -16.32 4.59
N THR A 85 -1.25 -15.52 5.28
CA THR A 85 -0.14 -16.03 6.10
C THR A 85 -0.57 -16.38 7.53
N ARG A 86 -1.80 -16.05 7.91
CA ARG A 86 -2.32 -16.14 9.30
C ARG A 86 -1.38 -15.47 10.31
N ASN A 87 -0.71 -14.43 9.87
CA ASN A 87 0.20 -13.66 10.71
C ASN A 87 -0.27 -12.19 10.72
N PRO A 88 -0.71 -11.67 11.88
CA PRO A 88 -1.18 -10.29 11.97
C PRO A 88 -0.07 -9.25 11.74
N LEU A 89 1.20 -9.68 11.74
CA LEU A 89 2.37 -8.84 11.52
C LEU A 89 2.97 -9.00 10.11
N ALA A 90 2.29 -9.74 9.22
CA ALA A 90 2.76 -9.88 7.86
C ALA A 90 2.52 -8.60 7.04
N ASP A 91 3.57 -8.19 6.34
CA ASP A 91 3.58 -7.03 5.44
C ASP A 91 3.71 -7.50 3.99
N PRO A 92 3.06 -6.84 3.00
CA PRO A 92 3.21 -7.19 1.58
C PRO A 92 4.65 -7.15 1.08
N GLY A 93 5.51 -6.34 1.69
CA GLY A 93 6.93 -6.24 1.35
C GLY A 93 7.70 -7.57 1.47
N ILE A 94 7.20 -8.51 2.28
CA ILE A 94 7.77 -9.87 2.40
C ILE A 94 7.80 -10.60 1.03
N LEU A 95 6.95 -10.22 0.08
CA LEU A 95 6.97 -10.77 -1.28
C LEU A 95 8.10 -10.19 -2.16
N GLY A 96 9.04 -9.42 -1.61
CA GLY A 96 10.13 -8.82 -2.35
C GLY A 96 9.71 -7.66 -3.27
N VAL A 97 8.52 -7.09 -3.07
CA VAL A 97 7.94 -6.01 -3.89
C VAL A 97 8.92 -4.83 -4.01
N ASN A 98 9.42 -4.34 -2.86
CA ASN A 98 10.27 -3.16 -2.80
C ASN A 98 11.64 -3.42 -3.43
N SER A 99 12.27 -4.56 -3.11
CA SER A 99 13.57 -4.94 -3.65
C SER A 99 13.51 -5.19 -5.17
N GLY A 100 12.41 -5.83 -5.64
CA GLY A 100 12.17 -6.04 -7.06
C GLY A 100 11.97 -4.74 -7.82
N ALA A 101 11.18 -3.81 -7.26
CA ALA A 101 10.98 -2.49 -7.84
C ALA A 101 12.29 -1.69 -7.91
N SER A 102 13.05 -1.63 -6.79
CA SER A 102 14.35 -0.95 -6.72
C SER A 102 15.32 -1.50 -7.75
N PHE A 103 15.46 -2.82 -7.83
CA PHE A 103 16.36 -3.47 -8.76
C PHE A 103 16.00 -3.17 -10.22
N ALA A 104 14.72 -3.23 -10.57
CA ALA A 104 14.29 -2.94 -11.93
C ALA A 104 14.52 -1.47 -12.32
N ILE A 105 14.29 -0.50 -11.39
CA ILE A 105 14.62 0.91 -11.63
C ILE A 105 16.12 1.07 -11.89
N VAL A 106 16.95 0.49 -11.02
CA VAL A 106 18.42 0.56 -11.16
C VAL A 106 18.88 -0.04 -12.48
N LEU A 107 18.33 -1.19 -12.86
CA LEU A 107 18.65 -1.87 -14.12
C LEU A 107 18.21 -1.04 -15.32
N GLY A 108 17.01 -0.48 -15.30
CA GLY A 108 16.50 0.41 -16.36
C GLY A 108 17.32 1.68 -16.51
N ALA A 109 17.71 2.30 -15.40
CA ALA A 109 18.56 3.49 -15.41
C ALA A 109 19.98 3.19 -15.92
N ALA A 110 20.61 2.12 -15.43
CA ALA A 110 21.98 1.78 -15.75
C ALA A 110 22.18 1.22 -17.17
N LEU A 111 21.24 0.39 -17.65
CA LEU A 111 21.39 -0.31 -18.95
C LEU A 111 20.63 0.37 -20.09
N LEU A 112 19.47 0.99 -19.80
CA LEU A 112 18.60 1.56 -20.82
C LEU A 112 18.59 3.10 -20.79
N GLY A 113 19.25 3.72 -19.80
CA GLY A 113 19.30 5.17 -19.64
C GLY A 113 17.92 5.78 -19.23
N PHE A 114 17.02 4.99 -18.67
CA PHE A 114 15.69 5.44 -18.26
C PHE A 114 15.79 6.42 -17.08
N SER A 115 15.23 7.61 -17.27
CA SER A 115 15.27 8.69 -16.27
C SER A 115 13.91 9.35 -16.04
N SER A 116 12.96 9.15 -16.95
CA SER A 116 11.63 9.77 -16.81
C SER A 116 10.80 9.08 -15.71
N PRO A 117 9.92 9.82 -15.03
CA PRO A 117 9.05 9.25 -14.00
C PRO A 117 8.16 8.11 -14.51
N GLN A 118 7.78 8.15 -15.78
CA GLN A 118 6.95 7.13 -16.40
C GLN A 118 7.72 5.82 -16.63
N GLU A 119 8.95 5.91 -17.13
CA GLU A 119 9.84 4.76 -17.29
C GLU A 119 10.16 4.12 -15.95
N GLN A 120 10.45 4.95 -14.92
CA GLN A 120 10.67 4.47 -13.56
C GLN A 120 9.45 3.74 -12.99
N LEU A 121 8.23 4.27 -13.22
CA LEU A 121 6.99 3.61 -12.82
C LEU A 121 6.85 2.23 -13.47
N MET A 122 7.05 2.15 -14.79
CA MET A 122 6.93 0.88 -15.53
C MET A 122 7.96 -0.15 -15.06
N MET A 123 9.20 0.29 -14.83
CA MET A 123 10.26 -0.57 -14.27
C MET A 123 9.92 -1.02 -12.85
N ALA A 124 9.53 -0.10 -11.96
CA ALA A 124 9.15 -0.42 -10.59
C ALA A 124 8.00 -1.42 -10.54
N PHE A 125 6.95 -1.19 -11.34
CA PHE A 125 5.78 -2.07 -11.37
C PHE A 125 6.13 -3.47 -11.89
N SER A 126 6.86 -3.56 -13.00
CA SER A 126 7.27 -4.85 -13.58
C SER A 126 8.22 -5.61 -12.66
N GLY A 127 9.19 -4.93 -12.04
CA GLY A 127 10.11 -5.53 -11.08
C GLY A 127 9.43 -6.01 -9.80
N ALA A 128 8.50 -5.21 -9.27
CA ALA A 128 7.68 -5.59 -8.13
C ALA A 128 6.85 -6.85 -8.41
N LEU A 129 6.19 -6.89 -9.57
CA LEU A 129 5.40 -8.05 -10.00
C LEU A 129 6.28 -9.29 -10.18
N ALA A 130 7.40 -9.16 -10.91
CA ALA A 130 8.30 -10.28 -11.16
C ALA A 130 8.84 -10.90 -9.86
N ALA A 131 9.32 -10.05 -8.93
CA ALA A 131 9.81 -10.50 -7.64
C ALA A 131 8.71 -11.17 -6.82
N SER A 132 7.51 -10.55 -6.74
CA SER A 132 6.39 -11.10 -5.99
C SER A 132 5.90 -12.43 -6.55
N LEU A 133 5.85 -12.58 -7.86
CA LEU A 133 5.46 -13.83 -8.53
C LEU A 133 6.51 -14.93 -8.28
N LEU A 134 7.79 -14.59 -8.32
CA LEU A 134 8.87 -15.54 -8.03
C LEU A 134 8.80 -16.03 -6.59
N VAL A 135 8.61 -15.12 -5.62
CA VAL A 135 8.44 -15.48 -4.20
C VAL A 135 7.16 -16.30 -3.99
N ALA A 136 6.04 -15.91 -4.62
CA ALA A 136 4.79 -16.65 -4.54
C ALA A 136 4.94 -18.07 -5.11
N PHE A 137 5.63 -18.22 -6.25
CA PHE A 137 5.92 -19.52 -6.86
C PHE A 137 6.76 -20.40 -5.94
N THR A 138 7.87 -19.87 -5.39
CA THR A 138 8.71 -20.62 -4.44
C THR A 138 7.97 -20.99 -3.15
N GLY A 139 7.14 -20.10 -2.63
CA GLY A 139 6.33 -20.34 -1.43
C GLY A 139 5.20 -21.34 -1.62
N SER A 140 4.73 -21.54 -2.86
CA SER A 140 3.69 -22.53 -3.20
C SER A 140 4.22 -23.93 -3.48
N GLN A 141 5.52 -24.11 -3.62
CA GLN A 141 6.15 -25.42 -3.89
C GLN A 141 6.01 -26.37 -2.68
N GLY A 142 5.67 -27.66 -2.92
CA GLY A 142 5.71 -28.70 -1.89
C GLY A 142 4.37 -29.05 -1.23
N GLY A 143 3.30 -29.26 -2.02
CA GLY A 143 2.10 -29.93 -1.52
C GLY A 143 0.80 -29.13 -1.52
N GLY A 144 0.67 -28.11 -2.37
CA GLY A 144 -0.63 -27.48 -2.66
C GLY A 144 -1.14 -26.43 -1.68
N GLN A 145 -0.44 -26.21 -0.55
CA GLN A 145 -0.76 -25.12 0.40
C GLN A 145 0.41 -24.16 0.55
N LEU A 146 0.10 -22.87 0.65
CA LEU A 146 1.11 -21.85 0.93
C LEU A 146 1.75 -22.07 2.31
N SER A 147 3.08 -22.10 2.31
CA SER A 147 3.85 -22.09 3.55
C SER A 147 4.29 -20.66 3.86
N PRO A 148 3.77 -20.02 4.94
CA PRO A 148 4.18 -18.68 5.32
C PRO A 148 5.70 -18.58 5.57
N VAL A 149 6.30 -19.63 6.13
CA VAL A 149 7.76 -19.67 6.39
C VAL A 149 8.53 -19.66 5.07
N ARG A 150 8.13 -20.47 4.08
CA ARG A 150 8.81 -20.48 2.77
C ARG A 150 8.64 -19.15 2.04
N LEU A 151 7.45 -18.55 2.07
CA LEU A 151 7.23 -17.21 1.50
C LEU A 151 8.18 -16.19 2.12
N THR A 152 8.28 -16.17 3.45
CA THR A 152 9.16 -15.23 4.15
C THR A 152 10.63 -15.47 3.81
N LEU A 153 11.09 -16.72 3.87
CA LEU A 153 12.48 -17.07 3.56
C LEU A 153 12.84 -16.75 2.11
N ALA A 154 11.96 -17.10 1.16
CA ALA A 154 12.16 -16.80 -0.25
C ALA A 154 12.21 -15.29 -0.49
N GLY A 155 11.30 -14.53 0.13
CA GLY A 155 11.27 -13.07 0.00
C GLY A 155 12.49 -12.39 0.59
N VAL A 156 12.94 -12.80 1.76
CA VAL A 156 14.16 -12.27 2.39
C VAL A 156 15.40 -12.62 1.57
N ALA A 157 15.51 -13.87 1.10
CA ALA A 157 16.66 -14.29 0.28
C ALA A 157 16.70 -13.55 -1.06
N LEU A 158 15.58 -13.49 -1.77
CA LEU A 158 15.48 -12.74 -3.03
C LEU A 158 15.74 -11.24 -2.79
N GLY A 159 15.14 -10.67 -1.75
CA GLY A 159 15.34 -9.27 -1.37
C GLY A 159 16.81 -8.94 -1.15
N ALA A 160 17.52 -9.74 -0.36
CA ALA A 160 18.95 -9.55 -0.09
C ALA A 160 19.81 -9.58 -1.38
N VAL A 161 19.51 -10.52 -2.29
CA VAL A 161 20.21 -10.60 -3.58
C VAL A 161 19.94 -9.36 -4.42
N LEU A 162 18.67 -8.98 -4.58
CA LEU A 162 18.29 -7.83 -5.40
C LEU A 162 18.82 -6.50 -4.85
N GLU A 163 18.78 -6.33 -3.50
CA GLU A 163 19.35 -5.15 -2.83
C GLU A 163 20.87 -5.09 -2.97
N GLY A 164 21.56 -6.22 -2.83
CA GLY A 164 23.00 -6.29 -3.04
C GLY A 164 23.40 -5.92 -4.46
N LEU A 165 22.71 -6.46 -5.46
CA LEU A 165 22.94 -6.12 -6.88
C LEU A 165 22.63 -4.64 -7.16
N SER A 166 21.50 -4.14 -6.65
CA SER A 166 21.11 -2.73 -6.81
C SER A 166 22.16 -1.79 -6.21
N SER A 167 22.64 -2.10 -5.00
CA SER A 167 23.68 -1.32 -4.33
C SER A 167 25.02 -1.36 -5.10
N GLY A 168 25.39 -2.53 -5.61
CA GLY A 168 26.62 -2.67 -6.43
C GLY A 168 26.58 -1.82 -7.69
N ILE A 169 25.46 -1.84 -8.44
CA ILE A 169 25.29 -1.04 -9.66
C ILE A 169 25.23 0.46 -9.31
N ALA A 170 24.51 0.83 -8.27
CA ALA A 170 24.35 2.22 -7.84
C ALA A 170 25.68 2.85 -7.39
N LEU A 171 26.57 2.09 -6.75
CA LEU A 171 27.91 2.57 -6.35
C LEU A 171 28.81 2.91 -7.56
N LEU A 172 28.60 2.25 -8.68
CA LEU A 172 29.37 2.50 -9.92
C LEU A 172 28.81 3.68 -10.73
N ASN A 173 27.58 4.13 -10.45
CA ASN A 173 26.85 5.14 -11.21
C ASN A 173 26.18 6.16 -10.27
N PRO A 174 26.81 7.33 -10.03
CA PRO A 174 26.27 8.34 -9.12
C PRO A 174 24.85 8.80 -9.46
N ASP A 175 24.52 8.96 -10.74
CA ASP A 175 23.17 9.38 -11.18
C ASP A 175 22.10 8.32 -10.84
N VAL A 176 22.45 7.04 -11.01
CA VAL A 176 21.58 5.91 -10.65
C VAL A 176 21.42 5.84 -9.14
N TYR A 177 22.47 6.11 -8.37
CA TYR A 177 22.42 6.17 -6.91
C TYR A 177 21.45 7.28 -6.43
N ASP A 178 21.55 8.47 -7.00
CA ASP A 178 20.67 9.57 -6.64
C ASP A 178 19.21 9.27 -6.99
N GLN A 179 18.92 8.73 -8.18
CA GLN A 179 17.57 8.29 -8.55
C GLN A 179 17.00 7.28 -7.56
N LEU A 180 17.77 6.24 -7.22
CA LEU A 180 17.37 5.20 -6.30
C LEU A 180 17.09 5.77 -4.91
N ARG A 181 17.96 6.61 -4.39
CA ARG A 181 17.83 7.26 -3.08
C ARG A 181 16.55 8.10 -2.98
N PHE A 182 16.28 8.89 -4.03
CA PHE A 182 15.06 9.72 -4.07
C PHE A 182 13.80 8.85 -4.15
N TRP A 183 13.81 7.78 -4.92
CA TRP A 183 12.67 6.90 -5.04
C TRP A 183 12.44 6.08 -3.75
N GLN A 184 13.49 5.53 -3.14
CA GLN A 184 13.41 4.77 -1.89
C GLN A 184 12.88 5.58 -0.71
N ALA A 185 13.02 6.88 -0.76
CA ALA A 185 12.50 7.75 0.29
C ALA A 185 10.97 7.86 0.33
N GLY A 186 10.23 7.30 -0.63
CA GLY A 186 8.76 7.20 -0.65
C GLY A 186 8.02 8.53 -0.48
N SER A 187 7.31 8.98 -1.51
CA SER A 187 6.63 10.29 -1.53
C SER A 187 5.32 10.24 -2.31
N LEU A 188 4.36 11.05 -1.89
CA LEU A 188 3.13 11.30 -2.67
C LEU A 188 3.32 12.43 -3.71
N ASP A 189 4.49 13.08 -3.78
CA ASP A 189 4.75 14.20 -4.69
C ASP A 189 4.81 13.77 -6.16
N ILE A 190 3.64 13.46 -6.70
CA ILE A 190 3.43 13.11 -8.11
C ILE A 190 2.86 14.29 -8.83
N ARG A 191 3.48 14.68 -9.95
CA ARG A 191 3.14 15.88 -10.70
C ARG A 191 2.34 15.63 -11.98
N THR A 192 1.98 14.37 -12.28
CA THR A 192 1.24 14.04 -13.50
C THR A 192 0.14 13.03 -13.23
N LEU A 193 -1.07 13.35 -13.68
CA LEU A 193 -2.20 12.41 -13.66
C LEU A 193 -1.98 11.21 -14.59
N HIS A 194 -1.13 11.36 -15.60
CA HIS A 194 -0.87 10.28 -16.55
C HIS A 194 -0.26 9.05 -15.88
N THR A 195 0.67 9.26 -14.93
CA THR A 195 1.29 8.19 -14.13
C THR A 195 0.25 7.37 -13.37
N LEU A 196 -0.78 8.04 -12.82
CA LEU A 196 -1.85 7.35 -12.08
C LEU A 196 -2.77 6.53 -12.98
N LYS A 197 -3.02 7.00 -14.22
CA LYS A 197 -3.90 6.28 -15.17
C LYS A 197 -3.40 4.89 -15.51
N VAL A 198 -2.08 4.71 -15.58
CA VAL A 198 -1.44 3.41 -15.90
C VAL A 198 -1.79 2.34 -14.86
N VAL A 199 -1.75 2.69 -13.59
CA VAL A 199 -1.98 1.74 -12.48
C VAL A 199 -3.42 1.72 -11.98
N LEU A 200 -4.25 2.68 -12.39
CA LEU A 200 -5.64 2.79 -11.93
C LEU A 200 -6.43 1.51 -12.20
N LEU A 201 -6.41 1.02 -13.44
CA LEU A 201 -7.16 -0.17 -13.84
C LEU A 201 -6.67 -1.44 -13.11
N PRO A 202 -5.36 -1.74 -13.05
CA PRO A 202 -4.83 -2.83 -12.23
C PRO A 202 -5.25 -2.76 -10.76
N VAL A 203 -5.16 -1.58 -10.13
CA VAL A 203 -5.55 -1.38 -8.72
C VAL A 203 -7.05 -1.61 -8.51
N LEU A 204 -7.90 -1.09 -9.39
CA LEU A 204 -9.35 -1.29 -9.29
C LEU A 204 -9.74 -2.76 -9.45
N ILE A 205 -9.17 -3.47 -10.43
CA ILE A 205 -9.45 -4.89 -10.64
C ILE A 205 -8.97 -5.70 -9.44
N ALA A 206 -7.71 -5.53 -9.00
CA ALA A 206 -7.17 -6.27 -7.88
C ALA A 206 -7.89 -5.93 -6.56
N GLY A 207 -8.30 -4.68 -6.37
CA GLY A 207 -9.12 -4.24 -5.24
C GLY A 207 -10.51 -4.90 -5.23
N ALA A 208 -11.18 -4.96 -6.38
CA ALA A 208 -12.46 -5.65 -6.53
C ALA A 208 -12.32 -7.14 -6.24
N VAL A 209 -11.26 -7.78 -6.73
CA VAL A 209 -10.92 -9.17 -6.43
C VAL A 209 -10.70 -9.36 -4.93
N ALA A 210 -9.92 -8.50 -4.28
CA ALA A 210 -9.67 -8.56 -2.83
C ALA A 210 -10.96 -8.49 -2.02
N LEU A 211 -11.86 -7.56 -2.35
CA LEU A 211 -13.17 -7.44 -1.70
C LEU A 211 -14.06 -8.66 -1.96
N GLY A 212 -14.04 -9.18 -3.18
CA GLY A 212 -14.77 -10.40 -3.56
C GLY A 212 -14.32 -11.67 -2.83
N LEU A 213 -13.05 -11.73 -2.43
CA LEU A 213 -12.50 -12.84 -1.65
C LEU A 213 -12.95 -12.84 -0.18
N SER A 214 -13.65 -11.83 0.32
CA SER A 214 -13.99 -11.66 1.74
C SER A 214 -14.61 -12.89 2.41
N ARG A 215 -15.50 -13.62 1.71
CA ARG A 215 -16.10 -14.86 2.22
C ARG A 215 -15.09 -16.00 2.33
N SER A 216 -14.28 -16.20 1.30
CA SER A 216 -13.24 -17.25 1.28
C SER A 216 -12.14 -16.98 2.32
N LEU A 217 -11.81 -15.68 2.56
CA LEU A 217 -10.88 -15.27 3.59
C LEU A 217 -11.42 -15.52 5.00
N ASN A 218 -12.74 -15.33 5.23
CA ASN A 218 -13.37 -15.70 6.50
C ASN A 218 -13.25 -17.19 6.77
N SER A 219 -13.50 -18.04 5.78
CA SER A 219 -13.32 -19.48 5.91
C SER A 219 -11.85 -19.84 6.17
N LEU A 220 -10.91 -19.23 5.43
CA LEU A 220 -9.48 -19.47 5.57
C LEU A 220 -8.93 -19.05 6.96
N SER A 221 -9.52 -18.05 7.58
CA SER A 221 -9.14 -17.61 8.94
C SER A 221 -9.42 -18.67 10.01
N LEU A 222 -10.31 -19.63 9.76
CA LEU A 222 -10.61 -20.77 10.63
C LEU A 222 -9.58 -21.92 10.51
N GLY A 223 -8.68 -21.83 9.54
CA GLY A 223 -7.71 -22.88 9.22
C GLY A 223 -7.95 -23.49 7.85
N ALA A 224 -6.86 -23.94 7.20
CA ALA A 224 -6.96 -24.48 5.83
C ALA A 224 -7.79 -25.78 5.78
N ASP A 225 -7.63 -26.65 6.76
CA ASP A 225 -8.34 -27.92 6.84
C ASP A 225 -9.84 -27.70 7.09
N THR A 226 -10.17 -26.80 8.04
CA THR A 226 -11.56 -26.38 8.31
C THR A 226 -12.17 -25.69 7.09
N ALA A 227 -11.44 -24.81 6.42
CA ALA A 227 -11.91 -24.14 5.21
C ALA A 227 -12.22 -25.17 4.09
N THR A 228 -11.35 -26.17 3.93
CA THR A 228 -11.55 -27.25 2.95
C THR A 228 -12.78 -28.09 3.30
N ALA A 229 -12.95 -28.45 4.57
CA ALA A 229 -14.14 -29.18 5.05
C ALA A 229 -15.44 -28.38 4.82
N LEU A 230 -15.38 -27.04 4.86
CA LEU A 230 -16.48 -26.14 4.52
C LEU A 230 -16.65 -25.93 2.99
N GLY A 231 -15.94 -26.66 2.15
CA GLY A 231 -16.04 -26.60 0.70
C GLY A 231 -15.27 -25.45 0.04
N SER A 232 -14.43 -24.73 0.78
CA SER A 232 -13.61 -23.66 0.22
C SER A 232 -12.45 -24.22 -0.60
N ARG A 233 -12.21 -23.65 -1.78
CA ARG A 233 -11.05 -23.99 -2.62
C ARG A 233 -9.82 -23.19 -2.14
N VAL A 234 -9.20 -23.67 -1.06
CA VAL A 234 -8.10 -22.96 -0.35
C VAL A 234 -6.97 -22.57 -1.30
N ALA A 235 -6.43 -23.50 -2.09
CA ALA A 235 -5.33 -23.22 -3.01
C ALA A 235 -5.67 -22.12 -4.03
N ARG A 236 -6.90 -22.11 -4.57
CA ARG A 236 -7.37 -21.07 -5.49
C ARG A 236 -7.49 -19.72 -4.79
N THR A 237 -8.03 -19.68 -3.58
CA THR A 237 -8.15 -18.46 -2.78
C THR A 237 -6.76 -17.86 -2.46
N GLN A 238 -5.80 -18.72 -2.11
CA GLN A 238 -4.43 -18.33 -1.84
C GLN A 238 -3.74 -17.79 -3.09
N LEU A 239 -3.85 -18.47 -4.23
CA LEU A 239 -3.24 -18.01 -5.50
C LEU A 239 -3.82 -16.64 -5.93
N ILE A 240 -5.15 -16.53 -5.99
CA ILE A 240 -5.80 -15.28 -6.40
C ILE A 240 -5.46 -14.16 -5.40
N GLY A 241 -5.42 -14.46 -4.10
CA GLY A 241 -5.03 -13.50 -3.08
C GLY A 241 -3.59 -13.03 -3.22
N LEU A 242 -2.64 -13.92 -3.50
CA LEU A 242 -1.23 -13.55 -3.75
C LEU A 242 -1.08 -12.69 -5.01
N LEU A 243 -1.77 -13.02 -6.09
CA LEU A 243 -1.78 -12.21 -7.31
C LEU A 243 -2.36 -10.81 -7.03
N ALA A 244 -3.45 -10.74 -6.27
CA ALA A 244 -4.02 -9.45 -5.88
C ALA A 244 -3.05 -8.64 -5.01
N ILE A 245 -2.36 -9.27 -4.05
CA ILE A 245 -1.32 -8.60 -3.24
C ILE A 245 -0.21 -8.06 -4.14
N ALA A 246 0.32 -8.88 -5.05
CA ALA A 246 1.42 -8.48 -5.95
C ALA A 246 1.03 -7.26 -6.80
N VAL A 247 -0.17 -7.26 -7.39
CA VAL A 247 -0.66 -6.13 -8.20
C VAL A 247 -0.91 -4.89 -7.33
N LEU A 248 -1.59 -5.03 -6.19
CA LEU A 248 -1.91 -3.91 -5.30
C LEU A 248 -0.65 -3.28 -4.72
N SER A 249 0.22 -4.08 -4.10
CA SER A 249 1.46 -3.57 -3.49
C SER A 249 2.46 -3.10 -4.55
N GLY A 250 2.60 -3.82 -5.66
CA GLY A 250 3.44 -3.41 -6.78
C GLY A 250 3.01 -2.08 -7.40
N SER A 251 1.70 -1.88 -7.62
CA SER A 251 1.16 -0.60 -8.09
C SER A 251 1.41 0.54 -7.11
N ALA A 252 1.13 0.31 -5.83
CA ALA A 252 1.35 1.34 -4.81
C ALA A 252 2.83 1.72 -4.73
N THR A 253 3.72 0.74 -4.62
CA THR A 253 5.18 0.96 -4.56
C THR A 253 5.70 1.66 -5.83
N ALA A 254 5.18 1.31 -7.00
CA ALA A 254 5.58 1.96 -8.25
C ALA A 254 5.18 3.44 -8.30
N ILE A 255 4.00 3.80 -7.74
CA ILE A 255 3.52 5.18 -7.72
C ILE A 255 4.29 6.03 -6.69
N VAL A 256 4.36 5.57 -5.45
CA VAL A 256 4.74 6.40 -4.30
C VAL A 256 6.07 5.98 -3.67
N GLY A 257 6.72 4.96 -4.21
CA GLY A 257 7.89 4.33 -3.58
C GLY A 257 7.49 3.46 -2.38
N PRO A 258 8.48 2.92 -1.67
CA PRO A 258 8.24 2.08 -0.51
C PRO A 258 7.69 2.91 0.67
N ILE A 259 6.52 2.51 1.19
CA ILE A 259 5.91 3.08 2.39
C ILE A 259 5.70 1.95 3.39
N ALA A 260 6.39 2.03 4.52
CA ALA A 260 6.31 1.01 5.57
C ALA A 260 5.14 1.25 6.55
N PHE A 261 4.78 0.20 7.29
CA PHE A 261 3.83 0.18 8.40
C PHE A 261 2.36 0.39 8.07
N ILE A 262 2.00 1.16 7.04
CA ILE A 262 0.62 1.50 6.72
C ILE A 262 -0.20 0.25 6.39
N GLY A 263 0.30 -0.59 5.49
CA GLY A 263 -0.33 -1.86 5.12
C GLY A 263 -0.39 -2.89 6.26
N LEU A 264 0.46 -2.73 7.26
CA LEU A 264 0.49 -3.62 8.42
C LEU A 264 -0.46 -3.14 9.53
N MET A 265 -0.45 -1.86 9.84
CA MET A 265 -1.18 -1.29 10.97
C MET A 265 -2.68 -1.20 10.71
N MET A 266 -3.08 -0.70 9.55
CA MET A 266 -4.48 -0.37 9.28
C MET A 266 -5.43 -1.57 9.22
N PRO A 267 -5.09 -2.72 8.62
CA PRO A 267 -5.94 -3.90 8.70
C PRO A 267 -6.14 -4.39 10.14
N HIS A 268 -5.12 -4.24 10.98
CA HIS A 268 -5.22 -4.59 12.39
C HIS A 268 -6.19 -3.66 13.13
N MET A 269 -6.10 -2.35 12.92
CA MET A 269 -7.02 -1.36 13.48
C MET A 269 -8.46 -1.56 12.97
N ALA A 270 -8.63 -1.90 11.70
CA ALA A 270 -9.94 -2.20 11.13
C ALA A 270 -10.61 -3.40 11.83
N ARG A 271 -9.84 -4.48 12.05
CA ARG A 271 -10.37 -5.63 12.83
C ARG A 271 -10.71 -5.27 14.27
N TRP A 272 -10.00 -4.37 14.86
CA TRP A 272 -10.32 -3.84 16.20
C TRP A 272 -11.68 -3.11 16.21
N LEU A 273 -11.90 -2.28 15.19
CA LEU A 273 -13.08 -1.43 15.08
C LEU A 273 -14.34 -2.23 14.74
N VAL A 274 -14.30 -3.09 13.72
CA VAL A 274 -15.51 -3.77 13.19
C VAL A 274 -15.51 -5.29 13.38
N GLY A 275 -14.46 -5.85 13.97
CA GLY A 275 -14.28 -7.29 14.18
C GLY A 275 -13.57 -7.99 13.02
N ALA A 276 -13.37 -9.31 13.18
CA ALA A 276 -12.54 -10.11 12.27
C ALA A 276 -13.26 -10.47 10.94
N ASP A 277 -14.54 -10.15 10.76
CA ASP A 277 -15.26 -10.43 9.52
C ASP A 277 -14.75 -9.57 8.37
N HIS A 278 -14.14 -10.21 7.37
CA HIS A 278 -13.55 -9.57 6.20
C HIS A 278 -14.54 -8.79 5.34
N ARG A 279 -15.83 -9.09 5.43
CA ARG A 279 -16.89 -8.31 4.74
C ARG A 279 -16.96 -6.88 5.25
N TRP A 280 -16.54 -6.64 6.50
CA TRP A 280 -16.52 -5.33 7.14
C TRP A 280 -15.12 -4.77 7.29
N SER A 281 -14.15 -5.63 7.64
CA SER A 281 -12.78 -5.17 7.86
C SER A 281 -12.07 -4.73 6.57
N LEU A 282 -12.34 -5.36 5.41
CA LEU A 282 -11.75 -4.93 4.14
C LEU A 282 -12.25 -3.55 3.67
N PRO A 283 -13.57 -3.27 3.62
CA PRO A 283 -14.05 -1.91 3.30
C PRO A 283 -13.56 -0.85 4.27
N VAL A 284 -13.53 -1.15 5.57
CA VAL A 284 -12.99 -0.23 6.58
C VAL A 284 -11.51 0.03 6.34
N THR A 285 -10.72 -1.00 6.04
CA THR A 285 -9.30 -0.84 5.71
C THR A 285 -9.12 -0.01 4.44
N LEU A 286 -9.92 -0.27 3.40
CA LEU A 286 -9.89 0.48 2.13
C LEU A 286 -10.10 1.98 2.32
N LEU A 287 -10.95 2.39 3.26
CA LEU A 287 -11.24 3.81 3.55
C LEU A 287 -10.27 4.42 4.55
N ALA A 288 -9.92 3.68 5.59
CA ALA A 288 -9.10 4.18 6.67
C ALA A 288 -7.62 4.34 6.28
N THR A 289 -7.11 3.45 5.43
CA THR A 289 -5.68 3.49 5.02
C THR A 289 -5.34 4.75 4.22
N PRO A 290 -6.07 5.11 3.15
CA PRO A 290 -5.79 6.35 2.45
C PRO A 290 -6.03 7.59 3.30
N ALA A 291 -7.02 7.59 4.22
CA ALA A 291 -7.21 8.70 5.14
C ALA A 291 -5.97 8.92 6.01
N LEU A 292 -5.43 7.86 6.61
CA LEU A 292 -4.20 7.95 7.39
C LEU A 292 -3.00 8.42 6.54
N LEU A 293 -2.86 7.90 5.32
CA LEU A 293 -1.76 8.25 4.43
C LEU A 293 -1.81 9.73 4.04
N LEU A 294 -3.00 10.27 3.74
CA LEU A 294 -3.19 11.68 3.46
C LEU A 294 -2.90 12.55 4.70
N PHE A 295 -3.35 12.16 5.90
CA PHE A 295 -3.00 12.87 7.12
C PHE A 295 -1.49 12.86 7.40
N ALA A 296 -0.82 11.74 7.19
CA ALA A 296 0.63 11.65 7.35
C ALA A 296 1.36 12.57 6.36
N ASP A 297 0.87 12.65 5.12
CA ASP A 297 1.41 13.55 4.10
C ASP A 297 1.18 15.03 4.44
N ILE A 298 -0.03 15.38 4.90
CA ILE A 298 -0.34 16.75 5.37
C ILE A 298 0.57 17.14 6.54
N LEU A 299 0.77 16.25 7.50
CA LEU A 299 1.69 16.48 8.62
C LEU A 299 3.12 16.70 8.12
N GLY A 300 3.58 15.91 7.15
CA GLY A 300 4.90 16.08 6.55
C GLY A 300 5.11 17.46 5.90
N ARG A 301 4.05 18.01 5.29
CA ARG A 301 4.08 19.36 4.69
C ARG A 301 4.09 20.49 5.74
N LEU A 302 3.57 20.24 6.94
CA LEU A 302 3.46 21.26 8.00
C LEU A 302 4.65 21.25 8.96
N LEU A 303 5.32 20.12 9.16
CA LEU A 303 6.32 19.96 10.21
C LEU A 303 7.66 20.64 9.89
N VAL A 304 8.07 20.65 8.62
CA VAL A 304 9.41 21.17 8.23
C VAL A 304 9.32 21.97 6.92
N PRO A 305 10.00 23.13 6.84
CA PRO A 305 10.23 23.81 5.56
C PRO A 305 11.00 22.87 4.62
N GLY A 306 10.44 22.55 3.46
CA GLY A 306 11.02 21.59 2.50
C GLY A 306 10.34 20.24 2.47
N GLU A 307 9.25 20.07 3.21
CA GLU A 307 8.36 18.92 3.23
C GLU A 307 9.03 17.59 3.62
N LEU A 308 8.63 17.01 4.74
CA LEU A 308 9.00 15.64 5.08
C LEU A 308 8.27 14.63 4.19
N ARG A 309 8.99 13.65 3.72
CA ARG A 309 8.40 12.57 2.91
C ARG A 309 7.45 11.73 3.76
N VAL A 310 6.33 11.35 3.16
CA VAL A 310 5.25 10.61 3.84
C VAL A 310 5.72 9.29 4.45
N SER A 311 6.71 8.62 3.85
CA SER A 311 7.28 7.38 4.38
C SER A 311 7.94 7.58 5.75
N VAL A 312 8.61 8.71 5.96
CA VAL A 312 9.23 9.06 7.25
C VAL A 312 8.15 9.29 8.30
N VAL A 313 7.14 10.11 7.97
CA VAL A 313 6.03 10.40 8.89
C VAL A 313 5.26 9.13 9.24
N SER A 314 4.98 8.29 8.23
CA SER A 314 4.28 7.01 8.45
C SER A 314 5.08 6.05 9.34
N ALA A 315 6.40 6.04 9.23
CA ALA A 315 7.27 5.23 10.10
C ALA A 315 7.24 5.73 11.56
N PHE A 316 7.29 7.05 11.77
CA PHE A 316 7.18 7.63 13.11
C PHE A 316 5.83 7.38 13.78
N ILE A 317 4.75 7.31 13.01
CA ILE A 317 3.41 6.95 13.53
C ILE A 317 3.30 5.43 13.68
N GLY A 318 3.73 4.68 12.68
CA GLY A 318 3.50 3.25 12.59
C GLY A 318 4.31 2.43 13.59
N ALA A 319 5.59 2.76 13.81
CA ALA A 319 6.45 1.99 14.71
C ALA A 319 5.96 2.00 16.18
N PRO A 320 5.61 3.15 16.80
CA PRO A 320 5.04 3.16 18.15
C PRO A 320 3.71 2.41 18.25
N VAL A 321 2.83 2.58 17.24
CA VAL A 321 1.54 1.87 17.20
C VAL A 321 1.76 0.36 17.11
N LEU A 322 2.69 -0.10 16.27
CA LEU A 322 3.02 -1.51 16.16
C LEU A 322 3.56 -2.08 17.46
N ILE A 323 4.49 -1.39 18.13
CA ILE A 323 5.04 -1.79 19.43
C ILE A 323 3.91 -1.92 20.47
N TRP A 324 3.00 -0.95 20.49
CA TRP A 324 1.86 -0.99 21.39
C TRP A 324 0.90 -2.16 21.09
N LEU A 325 0.62 -2.43 19.81
CA LEU A 325 -0.22 -3.55 19.37
C LEU A 325 0.38 -4.91 19.79
N VAL A 326 1.68 -5.09 19.57
CA VAL A 326 2.40 -6.34 19.93
C VAL A 326 2.37 -6.57 21.46
N ARG A 327 2.58 -5.51 22.23
CA ARG A 327 2.53 -5.60 23.70
C ARG A 327 1.14 -5.95 24.26
N ARG A 328 0.07 -5.62 23.55
CA ARG A 328 -1.31 -5.90 23.96
C ARG A 328 -1.85 -7.26 23.51
N GLN A 329 -1.14 -8.00 22.69
CA GLN A 329 -1.53 -9.37 22.35
C GLN A 329 -1.47 -10.24 23.62
N PRO A 330 -2.55 -10.95 23.99
CA PRO A 330 -2.52 -11.88 25.12
C PRO A 330 -1.45 -12.94 24.87
N LYS A 331 -0.62 -13.22 25.89
CA LYS A 331 0.50 -14.20 25.85
C LYS A 331 0.08 -15.66 25.50
N GLY A 332 -1.11 -15.90 24.97
CA GLY A 332 -1.67 -17.22 24.64
C GLY A 332 -2.07 -17.43 23.19
N ALA A 333 -1.90 -16.44 22.28
CA ALA A 333 -2.32 -16.56 20.88
C ALA A 333 -1.24 -17.13 19.93
N ALA A 334 -0.10 -17.54 20.47
CA ALA A 334 1.02 -18.14 19.72
C ALA A 334 1.08 -19.67 19.99
N ARG A 335 -0.06 -20.38 19.72
CA ARG A 335 -0.03 -21.85 19.59
C ARG A 335 -0.84 -22.25 18.37
#